data_5bc8c2e79d91d63ee17370fbb8e174f6
#
_entry.id   5bc8c2e79d91d63ee17370fbb8e174f6
#
_cell.length_a   1.000
_cell.length_b   1.000
_cell.length_c   1.000
_cell.angle_alpha   90.00
_cell.angle_beta   90.00
_cell.angle_gamma   90.00
#
_symmetry.space_group_name_H-M   'P 1'
#
loop_
_entity.id
_entity.type
_entity.pdbx_description
1 polymer ?
#
loop_
_entity_poly.entity_id
_entity_poly.type
_entity_poly.pdbx_seq_one_letter_code
_entity_poly.pdbx_strand_id
1 'polypeptide(L)'
;NNIYNISTNDLGFRDSDTQPIDRNKNFSIVIGDSFIEGVGLEYDDTIVGILNKKLENDDFKFLNAGVASYSSYIYLQKIKTIIKNNDDLKIKDVIVFLDKSDVSDDENYLEKPLLFEDTKGKFIHQRKDDFLKDIKDFSFWRFYTKQTVSGKIIKLSADQIENFASNIKKRF
;
A
#
# COMPACT_ATOMS: atom_id res chain seq x y z
N ASN A 1 -21.00 22.18 -2.54
CA ASN A 1 -19.63 21.70 -2.35
C ASN A 1 -19.59 20.98 -0.99
N ASN A 2 -19.52 19.68 -1.02
CA ASN A 2 -19.25 18.93 0.21
C ASN A 2 -17.77 19.09 0.55
N ILE A 3 -17.48 19.71 1.68
CA ILE A 3 -16.14 19.76 2.26
C ILE A 3 -16.01 18.51 3.10
N TYR A 4 -14.98 17.72 2.86
CA TYR A 4 -14.61 16.56 3.69
C TYR A 4 -13.20 16.76 4.23
N ASN A 5 -12.92 16.21 5.39
CA ASN A 5 -11.65 16.36 6.04
C ASN A 5 -10.73 15.19 5.68
N ILE A 6 -9.46 15.50 5.42
CA ILE A 6 -8.41 14.50 5.30
C ILE A 6 -7.43 14.73 6.44
N SER A 7 -7.28 13.71 7.28
CA SER A 7 -6.23 13.62 8.29
C SER A 7 -5.40 12.37 8.08
N THR A 8 -4.16 12.41 8.55
CA THR A 8 -3.23 11.28 8.46
C THR A 8 -2.61 11.02 9.82
N ASN A 9 -2.31 9.75 10.10
CA ASN A 9 -1.52 9.36 11.25
C ASN A 9 -0.01 9.62 11.01
N ASP A 10 0.84 9.25 11.97
CA ASP A 10 2.29 9.43 11.92
C ASP A 10 3.01 8.65 10.81
N LEU A 11 2.34 7.67 10.18
CA LEU A 11 2.84 6.97 8.99
C LEU A 11 2.43 7.65 7.67
N GLY A 12 1.69 8.76 7.73
CA GLY A 12 1.12 9.42 6.56
C GLY A 12 -0.05 8.65 5.92
N PHE A 13 -0.67 7.71 6.62
CA PHE A 13 -1.86 7.01 6.17
C PHE A 13 -3.11 7.75 6.59
N ARG A 14 -4.11 7.75 5.73
CA ARG A 14 -5.39 8.37 6.06
C ARG A 14 -6.00 7.72 7.30
N ASP A 15 -6.32 8.53 8.29
CA ASP A 15 -6.89 8.10 9.56
C ASP A 15 -7.82 9.19 10.12
N SER A 16 -8.74 8.82 11.00
CA SER A 16 -9.53 9.78 11.81
C SER A 16 -8.70 10.38 12.94
N ASP A 17 -7.70 9.65 13.42
CA ASP A 17 -6.81 10.03 14.50
C ASP A 17 -5.44 10.45 13.97
N THR A 18 -4.98 11.63 14.35
CA THR A 18 -3.67 12.17 13.99
C THR A 18 -2.58 11.81 15.00
N GLN A 19 -2.94 11.11 16.10
CA GLN A 19 -1.98 10.66 17.07
C GLN A 19 -1.10 9.53 16.51
N PRO A 20 0.11 9.35 17.05
CA PRO A 20 0.95 8.21 16.70
C PRO A 20 0.21 6.90 16.90
N ILE A 21 0.36 5.99 15.95
CA ILE A 21 -0.27 4.68 16.04
C ILE A 21 0.33 3.86 17.18
N ASP A 22 -0.50 3.07 17.85
CA ASP A 22 -0.03 2.13 18.88
C ASP A 22 0.69 0.93 18.22
N ARG A 23 2.03 0.97 18.21
CA ARG A 23 2.88 -0.03 17.57
C ARG A 23 2.84 -1.41 18.25
N ASN A 24 2.17 -1.55 19.39
CA ASN A 24 1.92 -2.85 20.02
C ASN A 24 0.84 -3.66 19.31
N LYS A 25 -0.04 -3.00 18.54
CA LYS A 25 -1.11 -3.65 17.79
C LYS A 25 -0.59 -4.40 16.56
N ASN A 26 -1.40 -5.32 16.09
CA ASN A 26 -1.23 -5.95 14.78
C ASN A 26 -1.92 -5.11 13.71
N PHE A 27 -1.37 -5.12 12.49
CA PHE A 27 -1.89 -4.29 11.41
C PHE A 27 -2.14 -5.10 10.14
N SER A 28 -3.20 -4.74 9.42
CA SER A 28 -3.34 -5.04 7.99
C SER A 28 -3.31 -3.74 7.20
N ILE A 29 -2.41 -3.66 6.23
CA ILE A 29 -2.33 -2.51 5.33
C ILE A 29 -3.32 -2.72 4.20
N VAL A 30 -4.21 -1.76 3.99
CA VAL A 30 -5.14 -1.72 2.85
C VAL A 30 -4.61 -0.68 1.88
N ILE A 31 -4.23 -1.09 0.67
CA ILE A 31 -3.67 -0.22 -0.35
C ILE A 31 -4.48 -0.30 -1.64
N GLY A 32 -4.57 0.81 -2.33
CA GLY A 32 -5.28 1.02 -3.58
C GLY A 32 -5.22 2.49 -3.97
N ASP A 33 -6.03 2.85 -4.92
CA ASP A 33 -6.16 4.18 -5.47
C ASP A 33 -7.13 5.10 -4.68
N SER A 34 -7.80 6.00 -5.37
CA SER A 34 -8.78 6.95 -4.81
C SER A 34 -9.98 6.28 -4.13
N PHE A 35 -10.35 5.06 -4.52
CA PHE A 35 -11.42 4.32 -3.87
C PHE A 35 -11.02 3.88 -2.46
N ILE A 36 -9.80 3.44 -2.26
CA ILE A 36 -9.29 3.06 -0.94
C ILE A 36 -8.95 4.29 -0.11
N GLU A 37 -8.35 5.32 -0.72
CA GLU A 37 -8.17 6.61 -0.05
C GLU A 37 -9.52 7.14 0.44
N GLY A 38 -10.60 6.90 -0.30
CA GLY A 38 -11.95 7.36 0.00
C GLY A 38 -12.14 8.83 -0.33
N VAL A 39 -11.68 9.26 -1.51
CA VAL A 39 -11.84 10.65 -1.98
C VAL A 39 -13.32 11.06 -1.94
N GLY A 40 -13.59 12.19 -1.32
CA GLY A 40 -14.95 12.72 -1.17
C GLY A 40 -15.74 12.20 0.02
N LEU A 41 -15.13 11.35 0.87
CA LEU A 41 -15.75 10.76 2.06
C LEU A 41 -15.06 11.26 3.33
N GLU A 42 -15.77 11.30 4.45
CA GLU A 42 -15.16 11.34 5.77
C GLU A 42 -14.49 9.97 6.05
N TYR A 43 -13.51 9.93 6.96
CA TYR A 43 -12.76 8.68 7.22
C TYR A 43 -13.68 7.52 7.61
N ASP A 44 -14.64 7.75 8.47
CA ASP A 44 -15.55 6.72 8.98
C ASP A 44 -16.44 6.09 7.90
N ASP A 45 -16.62 6.79 6.78
CA ASP A 45 -17.38 6.33 5.61
C ASP A 45 -16.50 5.66 4.56
N THR A 46 -15.16 5.67 4.74
CA THR A 46 -14.25 4.94 3.86
C THR A 46 -14.31 3.44 4.11
N ILE A 47 -13.88 2.65 3.13
CA ILE A 47 -13.79 1.18 3.28
C ILE A 47 -13.01 0.81 4.55
N VAL A 48 -11.87 1.45 4.78
CA VAL A 48 -11.01 1.15 5.94
C VAL A 48 -11.62 1.64 7.24
N GLY A 49 -12.24 2.82 7.25
CA GLY A 49 -12.97 3.32 8.43
C GLY A 49 -14.10 2.39 8.84
N ILE A 50 -14.91 1.94 7.86
CA ILE A 50 -16.00 0.97 8.11
C ILE A 50 -15.44 -0.36 8.65
N LEU A 51 -14.33 -0.86 8.10
CA LEU A 51 -13.69 -2.09 8.57
C LEU A 51 -13.24 -1.95 10.02
N ASN A 52 -12.54 -0.88 10.38
CA ASN A 52 -12.09 -0.62 11.75
C ASN A 52 -13.26 -0.52 12.73
N LYS A 53 -14.32 0.19 12.32
CA LYS A 53 -15.52 0.35 13.14
C LYS A 53 -16.30 -0.96 13.35
N LYS A 54 -16.39 -1.81 12.32
CA LYS A 54 -17.12 -3.09 12.40
C LYS A 54 -16.35 -4.20 13.11
N LEU A 55 -15.04 -4.14 13.05
CA LEU A 55 -14.15 -5.16 13.60
C LEU A 55 -13.43 -4.66 14.86
N GLU A 56 -14.05 -3.70 15.56
CA GLU A 56 -13.50 -3.11 16.80
C GLU A 56 -12.68 -4.16 17.57
N ASN A 57 -11.35 -4.00 17.53
CA ASN A 57 -10.44 -4.92 18.16
C ASN A 57 -9.26 -4.13 18.73
N ASP A 58 -9.05 -4.25 20.03
CA ASP A 58 -8.01 -3.50 20.73
C ASP A 58 -6.59 -3.89 20.27
N ASP A 59 -6.42 -5.13 19.80
CA ASP A 59 -5.12 -5.67 19.37
C ASP A 59 -4.86 -5.57 17.87
N PHE A 60 -5.80 -5.02 17.09
CA PHE A 60 -5.71 -5.04 15.63
C PHE A 60 -6.29 -3.77 14.99
N LYS A 61 -5.65 -3.27 13.95
CA LYS A 61 -6.15 -2.13 13.16
C LYS A 61 -5.83 -2.30 11.67
N PHE A 62 -6.78 -1.88 10.81
CA PHE A 62 -6.52 -1.67 9.38
C PHE A 62 -5.92 -0.28 9.16
N LEU A 63 -4.87 -0.19 8.35
CA LEU A 63 -4.22 1.06 7.95
C LEU A 63 -4.60 1.40 6.52
N ASN A 64 -5.13 2.61 6.30
CA ASN A 64 -5.51 3.09 4.98
C ASN A 64 -4.30 3.69 4.25
N ALA A 65 -3.67 2.89 3.39
CA ALA A 65 -2.53 3.30 2.58
C ALA A 65 -2.94 3.70 1.15
N GLY A 66 -4.24 3.84 0.86
CA GLY A 66 -4.76 4.30 -0.43
C GLY A 66 -4.29 5.71 -0.78
N VAL A 67 -4.04 5.97 -2.06
CA VAL A 67 -3.69 7.28 -2.59
C VAL A 67 -4.23 7.43 -3.99
N ALA A 68 -4.95 8.52 -4.25
CA ALA A 68 -5.51 8.82 -5.56
C ALA A 68 -4.45 8.78 -6.67
N SER A 69 -4.83 8.21 -7.80
CA SER A 69 -3.98 8.06 -8.98
C SER A 69 -2.75 7.16 -8.80
N TYR A 70 -2.63 6.43 -7.70
CA TYR A 70 -1.63 5.37 -7.58
C TYR A 70 -2.11 4.13 -8.34
N SER A 71 -1.15 3.33 -8.82
CA SER A 71 -1.38 2.08 -9.54
C SER A 71 -0.51 0.96 -8.95
N SER A 72 -0.65 -0.25 -9.47
CA SER A 72 -0.02 -1.44 -8.91
C SER A 72 1.49 -1.33 -8.76
N TYR A 73 2.16 -0.63 -9.69
CA TYR A 73 3.59 -0.34 -9.57
C TYR A 73 3.92 0.50 -8.33
N ILE A 74 3.17 1.58 -8.12
CA ILE A 74 3.41 2.49 -6.99
C ILE A 74 2.98 1.83 -5.68
N TYR A 75 1.91 1.00 -5.67
CA TYR A 75 1.54 0.21 -4.49
C TYR A 75 2.71 -0.64 -4.02
N LEU A 76 3.37 -1.35 -4.95
CA LEU A 76 4.53 -2.18 -4.62
C LEU A 76 5.66 -1.36 -3.99
N GLN A 77 6.01 -0.19 -4.58
CA GLN A 77 7.06 0.67 -4.04
C GLN A 77 6.70 1.23 -2.66
N LYS A 78 5.45 1.66 -2.48
CA LYS A 78 4.96 2.16 -1.19
C LYS A 78 5.06 1.08 -0.11
N ILE A 79 4.61 -0.15 -0.39
CA ILE A 79 4.69 -1.27 0.56
C ILE A 79 6.14 -1.61 0.90
N LYS A 80 7.05 -1.67 -0.08
CA LYS A 80 8.49 -1.86 0.15
C LYS A 80 9.03 -0.80 1.12
N THR A 81 8.69 0.46 0.89
CA THR A 81 9.15 1.59 1.71
C THR A 81 8.59 1.51 3.13
N ILE A 82 7.30 1.17 3.28
CA ILE A 82 6.68 1.01 4.59
C ILE A 82 7.38 -0.07 5.40
N ILE A 83 7.56 -1.26 4.82
CA ILE A 83 8.19 -2.40 5.51
C ILE A 83 9.65 -2.09 5.86
N LYS A 84 10.38 -1.43 4.96
CA LYS A 84 11.78 -1.07 5.19
C LYS A 84 11.98 -0.06 6.32
N ASN A 85 11.07 0.91 6.42
CA ASN A 85 11.22 2.03 7.34
C ASN A 85 10.54 1.82 8.70
N ASN A 86 9.76 0.74 8.85
CA ASN A 86 8.96 0.46 10.03
C ASN A 86 9.07 -1.04 10.39
N ASP A 87 10.26 -1.48 10.73
CA ASP A 87 10.54 -2.89 11.11
C ASP A 87 9.95 -3.28 12.47
N ASP A 88 9.50 -2.32 13.24
CA ASP A 88 8.78 -2.48 14.50
C ASP A 88 7.25 -2.68 14.32
N LEU A 89 6.71 -2.45 13.11
CA LEU A 89 5.29 -2.69 12.85
C LEU A 89 4.98 -4.19 12.70
N LYS A 90 3.99 -4.65 13.45
CA LYS A 90 3.49 -6.03 13.37
C LYS A 90 2.49 -6.18 12.21
N ILE A 91 2.98 -6.12 10.98
CA ILE A 91 2.15 -6.24 9.78
C ILE A 91 1.79 -7.72 9.57
N LYS A 92 0.51 -8.04 9.57
CA LYS A 92 -0.02 -9.40 9.36
C LYS A 92 -0.37 -9.66 7.90
N ASP A 93 -0.99 -8.67 7.26
CA ASP A 93 -1.46 -8.78 5.89
C ASP A 93 -1.28 -7.47 5.15
N VAL A 94 -1.18 -7.58 3.82
CA VAL A 94 -1.38 -6.46 2.88
C VAL A 94 -2.54 -6.82 1.98
N ILE A 95 -3.59 -6.00 1.99
CA ILE A 95 -4.77 -6.14 1.14
C ILE A 95 -4.66 -5.12 0.02
N VAL A 96 -4.56 -5.60 -1.21
CA VAL A 96 -4.40 -4.74 -2.39
C VAL A 96 -5.71 -4.71 -3.16
N PHE A 97 -6.24 -3.51 -3.37
CA PHE A 97 -7.35 -3.29 -4.27
C PHE A 97 -6.81 -2.84 -5.62
N LEU A 98 -7.17 -3.59 -6.65
CA LEU A 98 -6.79 -3.32 -8.03
C LEU A 98 -8.05 -3.00 -8.84
N ASP A 99 -7.98 -1.98 -9.64
CA ASP A 99 -9.03 -1.67 -10.60
C ASP A 99 -8.53 -1.69 -12.04
N LYS A 100 -9.44 -1.43 -12.98
CA LYS A 100 -9.14 -1.50 -14.40
C LYS A 100 -8.21 -0.36 -14.84
N SER A 101 -8.26 0.78 -14.19
CA SER A 101 -7.43 1.94 -14.52
C SER A 101 -5.96 1.74 -14.16
N ASP A 102 -5.67 0.91 -13.16
CA ASP A 102 -4.30 0.61 -12.73
C ASP A 102 -3.41 0.14 -13.89
N VAL A 103 -3.98 -0.59 -14.85
CA VAL A 103 -3.22 -1.12 -16.01
C VAL A 103 -2.71 0.03 -16.90
N SER A 104 -3.59 0.97 -17.22
CA SER A 104 -3.21 2.14 -18.05
C SER A 104 -2.32 3.12 -17.29
N ASP A 105 -2.52 3.24 -15.99
CA ASP A 105 -1.71 4.09 -15.14
C ASP A 105 -0.30 3.51 -14.96
N ASP A 106 -0.16 2.20 -14.85
CA ASP A 106 1.14 1.53 -14.84
C ASP A 106 1.92 1.76 -16.13
N GLU A 107 1.28 1.72 -17.32
CA GLU A 107 1.94 2.07 -18.56
C GLU A 107 2.50 3.49 -18.52
N ASN A 108 1.70 4.45 -18.06
CA ASN A 108 2.13 5.85 -17.92
C ASN A 108 3.30 6.02 -16.94
N TYR A 109 3.29 5.30 -15.82
CA TYR A 109 4.36 5.36 -14.83
C TYR A 109 5.63 4.63 -15.28
N LEU A 110 5.52 3.55 -16.05
CA LEU A 110 6.66 2.81 -16.58
C LEU A 110 7.39 3.58 -17.69
N GLU A 111 6.70 4.45 -18.40
CA GLU A 111 7.32 5.28 -19.45
C GLU A 111 8.07 6.49 -18.87
N LYS A 112 7.71 6.94 -17.66
CA LYS A 112 8.34 8.09 -17.01
C LYS A 112 9.26 7.61 -15.89
N PRO A 113 10.47 8.19 -15.76
CA PRO A 113 11.31 7.89 -14.60
C PRO A 113 10.60 8.38 -13.33
N LEU A 114 10.29 7.46 -12.44
CA LEU A 114 9.72 7.79 -11.15
C LEU A 114 10.82 8.20 -10.18
N LEU A 115 10.61 9.33 -9.52
CA LEU A 115 11.48 9.83 -8.47
C LEU A 115 10.94 9.33 -7.13
N PHE A 116 11.72 8.50 -6.46
CA PHE A 116 11.43 8.08 -5.08
C PHE A 116 12.42 8.74 -4.14
N GLU A 117 11.92 9.20 -3.02
CA GLU A 117 12.75 9.69 -1.94
C GLU A 117 13.21 8.50 -1.07
N ASP A 118 14.53 8.34 -0.90
CA ASP A 118 15.05 7.34 0.03
C ASP A 118 14.92 7.81 1.49
N THR A 119 15.29 6.96 2.44
CA THR A 119 15.24 7.26 3.87
C THR A 119 16.13 8.44 4.31
N LYS A 120 16.94 9.00 3.39
CA LYS A 120 17.83 10.14 3.62
C LYS A 120 17.39 11.39 2.86
N GLY A 121 16.19 11.40 2.31
CA GLY A 121 15.67 12.49 1.50
C GLY A 121 16.33 12.63 0.12
N LYS A 122 16.98 11.56 -0.36
CA LYS A 122 17.60 11.57 -1.69
C LYS A 122 16.66 10.96 -2.71
N PHE A 123 16.39 11.70 -3.78
CA PHE A 123 15.61 11.18 -4.91
C PHE A 123 16.39 10.12 -5.67
N ILE A 124 15.76 8.96 -5.84
CA ILE A 124 16.30 7.83 -6.59
C ILE A 124 15.47 7.66 -7.86
N HIS A 125 16.16 7.62 -9.01
CA HIS A 125 15.55 7.21 -10.27
C HIS A 125 15.49 5.68 -10.32
N GLN A 126 14.28 5.11 -10.37
CA GLN A 126 14.14 3.69 -10.69
C GLN A 126 13.91 3.52 -12.20
N ARG A 127 14.75 2.71 -12.83
CA ARG A 127 14.61 2.40 -14.27
C ARG A 127 13.60 1.27 -14.45
N LYS A 128 12.95 1.27 -15.62
CA LYS A 128 12.03 0.21 -16.05
C LYS A 128 12.64 -1.20 -15.91
N ASP A 129 13.92 -1.35 -16.23
CA ASP A 129 14.62 -2.64 -16.17
C ASP A 129 14.78 -3.17 -14.74
N ASP A 130 15.03 -2.28 -13.77
CA ASP A 130 15.14 -2.65 -12.37
C ASP A 130 13.77 -3.09 -11.83
N PHE A 131 12.72 -2.40 -12.25
CA PHE A 131 11.34 -2.75 -11.92
C PHE A 131 10.92 -4.10 -12.51
N LEU A 132 11.19 -4.34 -13.80
CA LEU A 132 10.87 -5.62 -14.45
C LEU A 132 11.62 -6.79 -13.82
N LYS A 133 12.82 -6.57 -13.30
CA LYS A 133 13.58 -7.55 -12.56
C LYS A 133 12.94 -7.84 -11.20
N ASP A 134 12.54 -6.80 -10.47
CA ASP A 134 11.85 -6.93 -9.18
C ASP A 134 10.52 -7.69 -9.33
N ILE A 135 9.77 -7.43 -10.41
CA ILE A 135 8.54 -8.15 -10.74
C ILE A 135 8.78 -9.63 -11.01
N LYS A 136 9.78 -9.96 -11.83
CA LYS A 136 10.08 -11.36 -12.17
C LYS A 136 10.42 -12.20 -10.96
N ASP A 137 11.00 -11.59 -9.95
CA ASP A 137 11.41 -12.25 -8.71
C ASP A 137 10.28 -12.31 -7.67
N PHE A 138 9.13 -11.67 -7.94
CA PHE A 138 8.02 -11.61 -7.01
C PHE A 138 6.87 -12.51 -7.48
N SER A 139 6.54 -13.54 -6.67
CA SER A 139 5.48 -14.53 -6.99
C SER A 139 4.07 -13.91 -7.15
N PHE A 140 3.86 -12.69 -6.66
CA PHE A 140 2.63 -11.91 -6.80
C PHE A 140 2.27 -11.64 -8.27
N TRP A 141 3.25 -11.25 -9.11
CA TRP A 141 3.01 -11.01 -10.55
C TRP A 141 2.73 -12.29 -11.33
N ARG A 142 3.24 -13.41 -10.90
CA ARG A 142 2.87 -14.71 -11.46
C ARG A 142 1.39 -15.04 -11.26
N PHE A 143 0.82 -14.54 -10.17
CA PHE A 143 -0.61 -14.65 -9.88
C PHE A 143 -1.43 -13.66 -10.70
N TYR A 144 -0.99 -12.39 -10.79
CA TYR A 144 -1.66 -11.32 -11.53
C TYR A 144 -1.75 -11.59 -13.03
N THR A 145 -0.66 -12.03 -13.66
CA THR A 145 -0.62 -12.32 -15.11
C THR A 145 -1.44 -13.54 -15.53
N LYS A 146 -1.80 -14.41 -14.60
CA LYS A 146 -2.61 -15.61 -14.88
C LYS A 146 -4.10 -15.43 -14.67
N GLN A 147 -4.54 -14.34 -14.08
CA GLN A 147 -5.96 -14.07 -13.81
C GLN A 147 -6.30 -12.62 -14.14
N THR A 148 -6.74 -12.39 -15.36
CA THR A 148 -7.41 -11.14 -15.76
C THR A 148 -8.71 -11.00 -14.98
N VAL A 149 -8.74 -10.14 -13.96
CA VAL A 149 -9.98 -9.84 -13.22
C VAL A 149 -10.00 -8.40 -12.74
N SER A 150 -11.00 -7.68 -13.21
CA SER A 150 -11.45 -6.44 -12.62
C SER A 150 -11.96 -6.67 -11.18
N GLY A 151 -11.43 -5.95 -10.23
CA GLY A 151 -11.99 -5.86 -8.88
C GLY A 151 -11.72 -7.03 -7.93
N LYS A 152 -10.56 -7.70 -7.99
CA LYS A 152 -10.20 -8.72 -7.00
C LYS A 152 -9.39 -8.14 -5.84
N ILE A 153 -9.76 -8.56 -4.64
CA ILE A 153 -8.98 -8.36 -3.42
C ILE A 153 -7.89 -9.43 -3.37
N ILE A 154 -6.64 -9.02 -3.28
CA ILE A 154 -5.52 -9.92 -3.08
C ILE A 154 -5.01 -9.74 -1.66
N LYS A 155 -5.11 -10.82 -0.87
CA LYS A 155 -4.59 -10.87 0.49
C LYS A 155 -3.24 -11.60 0.49
N LEU A 156 -2.19 -10.96 0.96
CA LEU A 156 -0.90 -11.58 1.23
C LEU A 156 -0.86 -12.04 2.68
N SER A 157 -0.47 -13.28 2.93
CA SER A 157 -0.29 -13.80 4.28
C SER A 157 0.97 -13.20 4.95
N ALA A 158 1.03 -13.26 6.28
CA ALA A 158 2.19 -12.82 7.05
C ALA A 158 3.50 -13.45 6.55
N ASP A 159 3.51 -14.75 6.28
CA ASP A 159 4.68 -15.49 5.76
C ASP A 159 5.14 -14.95 4.40
N GLN A 160 4.21 -14.58 3.53
CA GLN A 160 4.52 -13.99 2.23
C GLN A 160 5.12 -12.60 2.38
N ILE A 161 4.62 -11.81 3.34
CA ILE A 161 5.14 -10.48 3.67
C ILE A 161 6.55 -10.61 4.27
N GLU A 162 6.77 -11.53 5.21
CA GLU A 162 8.08 -11.77 5.83
C GLU A 162 9.12 -12.23 4.81
N ASN A 163 8.75 -13.16 3.92
CA ASN A 163 9.62 -13.60 2.83
C ASN A 163 9.97 -12.45 1.88
N PHE A 164 9.01 -11.60 1.57
CA PHE A 164 9.20 -10.41 0.76
C PHE A 164 10.12 -9.40 1.47
N ALA A 165 9.86 -9.09 2.74
CA ALA A 165 10.70 -8.19 3.56
C ALA A 165 12.14 -8.73 3.72
N SER A 166 12.30 -10.04 3.96
CA SER A 166 13.61 -10.72 4.03
C SER A 166 14.38 -10.60 2.71
N ASN A 167 13.72 -10.77 1.59
CA ASN A 167 14.33 -10.63 0.27
C ASN A 167 14.76 -9.18 -0.02
N ILE A 168 13.99 -8.19 0.44
CA ILE A 168 14.39 -6.77 0.38
C ILE A 168 15.62 -6.53 1.26
N LYS A 169 15.61 -6.97 2.53
CA LYS A 169 16.75 -6.78 3.46
C LYS A 169 18.06 -7.42 2.98
N LYS A 170 18.00 -8.50 2.18
CA LYS A 170 19.19 -9.16 1.60
C LYS A 170 19.76 -8.42 0.37
N ARG A 171 19.02 -7.49 -0.24
CA ARG A 171 19.43 -6.79 -1.47
C ARG A 171 20.01 -5.39 -1.22
N PHE A 172 19.91 -4.90 0.00
CA PHE A 172 20.43 -3.62 0.46
C PHE A 172 21.30 -3.79 1.70
#